data_d19bc8466c1724664612dce4d2a328c7
#
_entry.id   d19bc8466c1724664612dce4d2a328c7
#
_cell.length_a   1.000
_cell.length_b   1.000
_cell.length_c   1.000
_cell.angle_alpha   90.00
_cell.angle_beta   90.00
_cell.angle_gamma   90.00
#
_symmetry.space_group_name_H-M   'P 1'
#
loop_
_entity.id
_entity.type
_entity.pdbx_description
1 polymer ?
#
loop_
_entity_poly.entity_id
_entity_poly.type
_entity_poly.pdbx_seq_one_letter_code
_entity_poly.pdbx_strand_id
1 'polypeptide(L)'
;MLLMTLISTAALITAQPAPAALGAAAVLAAPGEARSEIFDGRNWTCGPDGVCVARGPGVSQPVSRECRRFVVRFGVVTRYERDGAALTVAQLAQCNTAAVR
;
A
#
# COMPACT_ATOMS: atom_id res chain seq x y z
N MET A 1 -22.08 48.79 -22.44
CA MET A 1 -21.59 48.15 -22.44
C MET A 1 -21.31 47.36 -21.46
N LEU A 2 -21.42 46.45 -21.17
CA LEU A 2 -21.21 45.77 -20.25
C LEU A 2 -20.44 44.72 -20.32
N LEU A 3 -19.91 44.31 -19.70
CA LEU A 3 -19.10 43.43 -19.71
C LEU A 3 -19.19 42.43 -18.83
N MET A 4 -19.39 41.52 -18.90
CA MET A 4 -19.50 40.62 -18.15
C MET A 4 -18.47 39.78 -17.98
N THR A 5 -18.04 39.60 -17.14
CA THR A 5 -17.02 38.86 -16.90
C THR A 5 -17.35 37.67 -16.37
N LEU A 6 -17.21 36.71 -16.76
CA LEU A 6 -17.46 35.58 -16.32
C LEU A 6 -16.46 34.95 -15.65
N ILE A 7 -16.41 34.60 -14.62
CA ILE A 7 -15.53 34.00 -13.94
C ILE A 7 -15.76 32.64 -13.80
N SER A 8 -15.16 31.91 -14.26
CA SER A 8 -15.35 30.59 -14.13
C SER A 8 -14.51 30.08 -13.16
N THR A 9 -14.88 29.81 -12.14
CA THR A 9 -14.09 29.31 -11.22
C THR A 9 -13.98 27.94 -11.40
N ALA A 10 -13.06 27.40 -11.61
CA ALA A 10 -12.86 26.07 -11.79
C ALA A 10 -12.78 25.41 -10.54
N ALA A 11 -13.54 24.69 -10.27
CA ALA A 11 -13.49 24.03 -9.09
C ALA A 11 -12.51 23.02 -9.16
N LEU A 12 -11.64 23.04 -8.44
CA LEU A 12 -10.73 22.13 -8.42
C LEU A 12 -11.02 21.02 -7.68
N ILE A 13 -11.24 20.03 -7.99
CA ILE A 13 -11.47 18.93 -7.39
C ILE A 13 -10.33 18.24 -7.12
N THR A 14 -9.88 18.23 -6.03
CA THR A 14 -8.82 17.52 -5.78
C THR A 14 -9.26 16.20 -5.57
N ALA A 15 -8.90 15.37 -6.20
CA ALA A 15 -9.26 14.09 -6.04
C ALA A 15 -8.62 13.57 -4.87
N GLN A 16 -9.20 13.38 -3.88
CA GLN A 16 -8.65 12.84 -2.84
C GLN A 16 -8.54 11.47 -2.97
N PRO A 17 -7.62 10.81 -2.72
CA PRO A 17 -7.47 9.44 -2.79
C PRO A 17 -8.44 8.91 -1.85
N ALA A 18 -9.07 8.00 -2.20
CA ALA A 18 -10.00 7.40 -1.38
C ALA A 18 -9.27 6.92 -0.22
N PRO A 19 -9.74 7.09 0.86
CA PRO A 19 -9.09 6.65 2.00
C PRO A 19 -9.00 5.21 1.85
N ALA A 20 -8.04 4.72 2.15
CA ALA A 20 -7.82 3.43 1.96
C ALA A 20 -8.63 2.78 2.84
N ALA A 21 -9.54 2.41 2.52
CA ALA A 21 -10.31 1.83 3.38
C ALA A 21 -9.60 0.69 3.84
N LEU A 22 -10.07 -0.35 4.03
CA LEU A 22 -9.49 -1.47 4.57
C LEU A 22 -8.59 -2.13 3.63
N GLY A 23 -7.44 -2.34 3.94
CA GLY A 23 -6.51 -2.99 3.08
C GLY A 23 -5.09 -2.74 3.50
N ALA A 24 -4.17 -3.18 2.69
CA ALA A 24 -2.76 -3.02 2.99
C ALA A 24 -2.03 -2.63 1.72
N ALA A 25 -0.84 -2.07 1.89
CA ALA A 25 -0.02 -1.68 0.76
C ALA A 25 1.43 -1.85 1.15
N ALA A 26 2.26 -2.13 0.19
CA ALA A 26 3.67 -2.34 0.46
C ALA A 26 4.47 -1.94 -0.77
N VAL A 27 5.75 -1.62 -0.57
CA VAL A 27 6.63 -1.34 -1.67
C VAL A 27 7.82 -2.27 -1.52
N LEU A 28 8.09 -3.06 -2.53
CA LEU A 28 9.19 -4.00 -2.49
C LEU A 28 10.49 -3.29 -2.77
N ALA A 29 11.53 -3.67 -2.05
CA ALA A 29 12.84 -3.09 -2.27
C ALA A 29 13.40 -3.55 -3.61
N ALA A 30 13.03 -4.73 -4.05
CA ALA A 30 13.51 -5.24 -5.31
C ALA A 30 12.35 -5.56 -6.21
N PRO A 31 11.96 -4.65 -7.06
CA PRO A 31 10.84 -4.90 -7.96
C PRO A 31 11.15 -6.05 -8.91
N GLY A 32 10.16 -6.63 -9.44
CA GLY A 32 10.32 -7.73 -10.36
C GLY A 32 9.15 -7.82 -11.28
N GLU A 33 8.67 -9.01 -11.51
CA GLU A 33 7.54 -9.18 -12.37
C GLU A 33 6.25 -8.95 -11.65
N ALA A 34 5.27 -8.49 -12.35
CA ALA A 34 3.94 -8.31 -11.78
C ALA A 34 3.42 -9.66 -11.30
N ARG A 35 2.75 -9.67 -10.20
CA ARG A 35 2.23 -10.92 -9.68
C ARG A 35 1.03 -10.66 -8.77
N SER A 36 0.23 -11.67 -8.60
CA SER A 36 -0.92 -11.61 -7.71
C SER A 36 -0.94 -12.86 -6.87
N GLU A 37 -1.34 -12.73 -5.63
CA GLU A 37 -1.39 -13.83 -4.74
C GLU A 37 -2.41 -13.59 -3.67
N ILE A 38 -3.13 -14.60 -3.27
CA ILE A 38 -4.09 -14.48 -2.21
C ILE A 38 -3.54 -15.20 -1.00
N PHE A 39 -3.40 -14.52 0.09
CA PHE A 39 -3.04 -15.18 1.32
C PHE A 39 -3.40 -14.30 2.52
N ASP A 40 -3.58 -14.95 3.65
CA ASP A 40 -3.96 -14.28 4.89
C ASP A 40 -5.16 -13.36 4.70
N GLY A 41 -6.12 -13.83 3.93
CA GLY A 41 -7.37 -13.09 3.77
C GLY A 41 -7.29 -11.86 2.90
N ARG A 42 -6.19 -11.67 2.19
CA ARG A 42 -6.06 -10.52 1.31
C ARG A 42 -5.66 -10.97 -0.08
N ASN A 43 -6.10 -10.22 -1.06
CA ASN A 43 -5.74 -10.47 -2.44
C ASN A 43 -4.68 -9.44 -2.78
N TRP A 44 -3.43 -9.85 -2.85
CA TRP A 44 -2.31 -8.97 -3.13
C TRP A 44 -2.01 -8.89 -4.61
N THR A 45 -1.76 -7.68 -5.09
CA THR A 45 -1.37 -7.46 -6.47
C THR A 45 -0.16 -6.55 -6.47
N CYS A 46 0.93 -7.00 -7.05
CA CYS A 46 2.16 -6.21 -7.12
C CYS A 46 2.46 -5.92 -8.57
N GLY A 47 2.75 -4.68 -8.88
CA GLY A 47 3.14 -4.31 -10.22
C GLY A 47 4.63 -4.48 -10.41
N PRO A 48 5.11 -4.30 -11.63
CA PRO A 48 6.53 -4.47 -11.90
C PRO A 48 7.39 -3.41 -11.23
N ASP A 49 6.79 -2.33 -10.78
CA ASP A 49 7.52 -1.30 -10.08
C ASP A 49 7.69 -1.63 -8.60
N GLY A 50 7.14 -2.73 -8.16
CA GLY A 50 7.28 -3.12 -6.77
C GLY A 50 6.19 -2.58 -5.85
N VAL A 51 5.24 -1.85 -6.39
CA VAL A 51 4.16 -1.34 -5.56
C VAL A 51 3.10 -2.40 -5.43
N CYS A 52 2.78 -2.77 -4.22
CA CYS A 52 1.81 -3.82 -3.95
C CYS A 52 0.62 -3.27 -3.19
N VAL A 53 -0.55 -3.70 -3.56
CA VAL A 53 -1.75 -3.30 -2.83
C VAL A 53 -2.57 -4.54 -2.58
N ALA A 54 -3.27 -4.55 -1.49
CA ALA A 54 -4.09 -5.68 -1.12
C ALA A 54 -5.47 -5.26 -0.75
N ARG A 55 -6.43 -6.05 -1.14
CA ARG A 55 -7.80 -5.83 -0.78
C ARG A 55 -8.24 -6.94 0.12
N GLY A 56 -9.25 -6.71 0.87
CA GLY A 56 -9.80 -7.69 1.77
C GLY A 56 -9.46 -7.36 3.19
N PRO A 57 -10.22 -7.91 4.09
CA PRO A 57 -10.08 -7.57 5.51
C PRO A 57 -8.84 -8.17 6.18
N GLY A 58 -8.25 -9.15 5.57
CA GLY A 58 -7.12 -9.80 6.19
C GLY A 58 -7.55 -10.67 7.35
N VAL A 59 -6.60 -11.36 7.94
CA VAL A 59 -6.91 -12.13 9.12
C VAL A 59 -6.55 -11.27 10.31
N SER A 60 -7.14 -11.56 11.44
CA SER A 60 -6.91 -10.77 12.62
C SER A 60 -5.52 -11.07 13.16
N GLN A 61 -4.64 -10.13 13.07
CA GLN A 61 -3.28 -10.29 13.57
C GLN A 61 -2.62 -8.92 13.66
N PRO A 62 -1.58 -8.78 14.47
CA PRO A 62 -0.87 -7.50 14.55
C PRO A 62 -0.23 -7.17 13.22
N VAL A 63 -0.12 -5.89 12.90
CA VAL A 63 0.44 -5.49 11.63
C VAL A 63 1.89 -5.93 11.50
N SER A 64 2.63 -6.00 12.59
CA SER A 64 4.01 -6.44 12.51
C SER A 64 4.10 -7.89 12.05
N ARG A 65 3.18 -8.71 12.51
CA ARG A 65 3.18 -10.09 12.10
C ARG A 65 2.76 -10.21 10.64
N GLU A 66 1.78 -9.42 10.25
CA GLU A 66 1.31 -9.45 8.89
C GLU A 66 2.48 -9.06 7.95
N CYS A 67 3.24 -8.05 8.31
CA CYS A 67 4.36 -7.62 7.51
C CYS A 67 5.41 -8.72 7.40
N ARG A 68 5.73 -9.38 8.50
CA ARG A 68 6.72 -10.46 8.46
C ARG A 68 6.28 -11.59 7.56
N ARG A 69 4.99 -11.91 7.59
CA ARG A 69 4.49 -12.97 6.73
C ARG A 69 4.54 -12.55 5.26
N PHE A 70 4.32 -11.26 5.01
CA PHE A 70 4.38 -10.74 3.66
C PHE A 70 5.82 -10.85 3.11
N VAL A 71 6.81 -10.43 3.88
CA VAL A 71 8.18 -10.44 3.36
C VAL A 71 8.72 -11.85 3.12
N VAL A 72 8.18 -12.82 3.81
CA VAL A 72 8.59 -14.19 3.56
C VAL A 72 8.18 -14.59 2.16
N ARG A 73 7.06 -14.09 1.69
CA ARG A 73 6.61 -14.45 0.38
C ARG A 73 7.08 -13.53 -0.73
N PHE A 74 7.13 -12.26 -0.47
CA PHE A 74 7.40 -11.29 -1.51
C PHE A 74 8.79 -10.66 -1.43
N GLY A 75 9.42 -10.68 -0.29
CA GLY A 75 10.76 -10.08 -0.17
C GLY A 75 10.75 -8.82 0.67
N VAL A 76 11.92 -8.26 0.83
CA VAL A 76 12.12 -7.08 1.67
C VAL A 76 11.30 -5.91 1.18
N VAL A 77 10.76 -5.14 2.12
CA VAL A 77 9.93 -3.99 1.77
C VAL A 77 10.58 -2.70 2.26
N THR A 78 10.34 -1.63 1.56
CA THR A 78 10.78 -0.31 2.00
C THR A 78 9.60 0.44 2.61
N ARG A 79 8.39 -0.08 2.47
CA ARG A 79 7.23 0.54 3.05
C ARG A 79 6.17 -0.52 3.24
N TYR A 80 5.46 -0.46 4.33
CA TYR A 80 4.34 -1.35 4.58
C TYR A 80 3.31 -0.57 5.38
N GLU A 81 2.07 -0.60 4.95
CA GLU A 81 1.03 0.08 5.69
C GLU A 81 -0.23 -0.75 5.71
N ARG A 82 -1.03 -0.56 6.73
CA ARG A 82 -2.29 -1.25 6.85
C ARG A 82 -3.31 -0.23 7.27
N ASP A 83 -4.42 -0.20 6.57
CA ASP A 83 -5.53 0.72 6.85
C ASP A 83 -5.04 2.16 6.96
N GLY A 84 -4.09 2.51 6.12
CA GLY A 84 -3.61 3.87 6.07
C GLY A 84 -2.49 4.21 7.04
N ALA A 85 -2.12 3.31 7.91
CA ALA A 85 -1.07 3.58 8.88
C ALA A 85 0.21 2.85 8.49
N ALA A 86 1.28 3.58 8.24
CA ALA A 86 2.51 3.00 7.79
C ALA A 86 3.39 2.60 8.97
N LEU A 87 4.15 1.55 8.78
CA LEU A 87 5.11 1.15 9.80
C LEU A 87 6.25 2.16 9.85
N THR A 88 6.81 2.32 11.02
CA THR A 88 7.97 3.21 11.19
C THR A 88 9.20 2.51 10.62
N VAL A 89 10.27 3.26 10.50
CA VAL A 89 11.52 2.70 10.01
C VAL A 89 11.98 1.55 10.89
N ALA A 90 11.87 1.69 12.20
CA ALA A 90 12.27 0.64 13.10
C ALA A 90 11.39 -0.60 12.94
N GLN A 91 10.11 -0.39 12.75
CA GLN A 91 9.20 -1.51 12.57
C GLN A 91 9.47 -2.21 11.23
N LEU A 92 9.82 -1.45 10.21
CA LEU A 92 10.15 -2.04 8.93
C LEU A 92 11.41 -2.89 9.05
N ALA A 93 12.39 -2.41 9.78
CA ALA A 93 13.62 -3.17 9.94
C ALA A 93 13.31 -4.49 10.62
N GLN A 94 12.47 -4.47 11.62
CA GLN A 94 12.10 -5.68 12.30
C GLN A 94 11.34 -6.62 11.36
N CYS A 95 10.45 -6.08 10.59
CA CYS A 95 9.67 -6.87 9.65
C CYS A 95 10.59 -7.56 8.66
N ASN A 96 11.54 -6.81 8.14
CA ASN A 96 12.41 -7.33 7.08
C ASN A 96 13.38 -8.42 7.57
N THR A 97 13.54 -8.57 8.87
CA THR A 97 14.40 -9.64 9.36
C THR A 97 13.80 -11.01 9.04
N ALA A 98 12.53 -11.04 8.72
CA ALA A 98 11.88 -12.29 8.37
C ALA A 98 12.08 -12.68 6.91
N ALA A 99 12.66 -11.79 6.11
CA ALA A 99 12.85 -12.11 4.72
C ALA A 99 13.80 -13.28 4.62
N VAL A 100 13.50 -14.15 3.74
CA VAL A 100 14.29 -15.30 3.60
C VAL A 100 15.55 -15.00 2.92
N ARG A 101 16.65 -15.53 3.38
CA ARG A 101 17.83 -15.31 2.73
C ARG A 101 18.25 -16.37 1.94
#